data_274d65abde02f6a381da989950eb9063
#
_entry.id   274d65abde02f6a381da989950eb9063
#
_cell.length_a   1.000
_cell.length_b   1.000
_cell.length_c   1.000
_cell.angle_alpha   90.00
_cell.angle_beta   90.00
_cell.angle_gamma   90.00
#
_symmetry.space_group_name_H-M   'P 1'
#
loop_
_entity.id
_entity.type
_entity.pdbx_description
1 polymer ?
#
loop_
_entity_poly.entity_id
_entity_poly.type
_entity_poly.pdbx_seq_one_letter_code
_entity_poly.pdbx_strand_id
1 'polypeptide(L)'
;MIESVPQQRPSFFGASRWAQVAVFLVMFVAALAIRVYDITDLPLDFQPTRQLYTAILARGRYYEQLTSAPQEQRDLAIGMRRIEGIESPVFDSIATFSYEVVGQEILWLPRLESAIIWVLAGIFLYLLTRDLTSVDGGLVAVAFYWFAPYGIIASRAFMPDPLTTALSILTWWGLYRWYLKRSWKWVVICGLAAGLAIFTKALAVFPIFGGFLGILLARGLRKSFTDVQFWAMGILTAIPTLIYMFYGFFVQKGLGSDFALRFFPQLWIDPVFYLRWEGMIESVIGLAFFVAALVGIFLYETKEKRWILISYWIAYVIFALTFAYYFSTHDYYHIALVPVVGLSLAPLGELISSRLRQLNPGKWLRFVIIACLVFGLAFNLWNVRNTFHKTDYRPQLAYWQHIGVVLKGHSTTALTQDYGYRLEYLGWILPAAYWPYTGDTALRELAGMAPPDFLSQFKQLTKRSEFFLITDLQELDDQPQLKDYLQTHYPVYEQGTDYLIYDLRTTLPGATP
;
A
#
# COMPACT_ATOMS: atom_id res chain seq x y z
N MET A 1 2.13 43.92 2.79
CA MET A 1 2.66 43.73 4.15
C MET A 1 3.55 42.52 4.10
N ILE A 2 4.84 42.71 4.29
CA ILE A 2 5.85 41.65 4.40
C ILE A 2 5.62 41.03 5.79
N GLU A 3 4.95 39.89 5.86
CA GLU A 3 4.87 39.14 7.12
C GLU A 3 6.28 38.81 7.56
N SER A 4 6.66 39.31 8.71
CA SER A 4 7.90 38.98 9.40
C SER A 4 8.05 37.47 9.47
N VAL A 5 9.20 36.95 9.03
CA VAL A 5 9.62 35.55 9.22
C VAL A 5 9.34 35.17 10.68
N PRO A 6 8.51 34.16 10.96
CA PRO A 6 8.20 33.79 12.33
C PRO A 6 9.50 33.52 13.09
N GLN A 7 9.75 34.26 14.19
CA GLN A 7 10.86 33.95 15.09
C GLN A 7 10.76 32.47 15.47
N GLN A 8 11.78 31.69 15.13
CA GLN A 8 11.82 30.27 15.44
C GLN A 8 11.76 30.12 16.96
N ARG A 9 10.62 29.62 17.46
CA ARG A 9 10.47 29.30 18.88
C ARG A 9 11.52 28.25 19.25
N PRO A 10 12.18 28.36 20.41
CA PRO A 10 13.17 27.35 20.82
C PRO A 10 12.50 25.98 20.91
N SER A 11 13.20 24.94 20.41
CA SER A 11 12.67 23.57 20.45
C SER A 11 12.90 22.93 21.83
N PHE A 12 11.99 22.07 22.26
CA PHE A 12 12.16 21.23 23.46
C PHE A 12 13.33 20.24 23.30
N PHE A 13 13.51 19.71 22.08
CA PHE A 13 14.57 18.72 21.80
C PHE A 13 15.97 19.33 21.63
N GLY A 14 16.09 20.63 21.53
CA GLY A 14 17.40 21.28 21.46
C GLY A 14 17.32 22.78 21.21
N ALA A 15 18.10 23.55 21.95
CA ALA A 15 18.19 25.00 21.78
C ALA A 15 18.97 25.37 20.50
N SER A 16 19.96 24.56 20.10
CA SER A 16 20.74 24.78 18.90
C SER A 16 20.13 24.09 17.68
N ARG A 17 20.28 24.69 16.50
CA ARG A 17 19.88 24.11 15.22
C ARG A 17 20.55 22.74 14.98
N TRP A 18 21.79 22.59 15.42
CA TRP A 18 22.52 21.33 15.26
C TRP A 18 21.93 20.20 16.11
N ALA A 19 21.45 20.48 17.32
CA ALA A 19 20.79 19.48 18.15
C ALA A 19 19.46 19.01 17.49
N GLN A 20 18.69 19.93 16.92
CA GLN A 20 17.45 19.59 16.20
C GLN A 20 17.73 18.71 14.97
N VAL A 21 18.77 19.06 14.20
CA VAL A 21 19.21 18.28 13.04
C VAL A 21 19.71 16.90 13.50
N ALA A 22 20.46 16.81 14.59
CA ALA A 22 20.94 15.54 15.12
C ALA A 22 19.79 14.61 15.54
N VAL A 23 18.77 15.13 16.24
CA VAL A 23 17.56 14.36 16.58
C VAL A 23 16.86 13.83 15.32
N PHE A 24 16.67 14.69 14.32
CA PHE A 24 16.06 14.30 13.07
C PHE A 24 16.85 13.20 12.34
N LEU A 25 18.19 13.33 12.27
CA LEU A 25 19.07 12.35 11.63
C LEU A 25 19.08 11.02 12.37
N VAL A 26 19.09 11.03 13.71
CA VAL A 26 18.99 9.79 14.51
C VAL A 26 17.67 9.08 14.20
N MET A 27 16.57 9.81 14.15
CA MET A 27 15.26 9.25 13.79
C MET A 27 15.25 8.72 12.34
N PHE A 28 15.86 9.44 11.40
CA PHE A 28 15.97 9.03 10.00
C PHE A 28 16.72 7.70 9.87
N VAL A 29 17.88 7.60 10.51
CA VAL A 29 18.70 6.37 10.50
C VAL A 29 17.96 5.21 11.17
N ALA A 30 17.33 5.43 12.32
CA ALA A 30 16.55 4.41 13.02
C ALA A 30 15.35 3.94 12.18
N ALA A 31 14.68 4.87 11.48
CA ALA A 31 13.57 4.55 10.59
C ALA A 31 14.00 3.67 9.40
N LEU A 32 15.17 3.92 8.84
CA LEU A 32 15.71 3.09 7.76
C LEU A 32 16.19 1.74 8.32
N ALA A 33 16.91 1.73 9.44
CA ALA A 33 17.48 0.53 10.05
C ALA A 33 16.39 -0.53 10.35
N ILE A 34 15.27 -0.14 10.94
CA ILE A 34 14.19 -1.10 11.24
C ILE A 34 13.55 -1.67 9.97
N ARG A 35 13.50 -0.91 8.87
CA ARG A 35 12.92 -1.36 7.60
C ARG A 35 13.84 -2.31 6.83
N VAL A 36 15.14 -2.19 7.02
CA VAL A 36 16.14 -3.09 6.41
C VAL A 36 16.28 -4.38 7.21
N TYR A 37 15.82 -4.37 8.46
CA TYR A 37 15.88 -5.54 9.31
C TYR A 37 15.11 -6.71 8.69
N ASP A 38 15.76 -7.87 8.52
CA ASP A 38 15.22 -9.09 7.91
C ASP A 38 14.51 -8.89 6.54
N ILE A 39 15.02 -7.96 5.74
CA ILE A 39 14.40 -7.60 4.45
C ILE A 39 14.52 -8.71 3.39
N THR A 40 15.43 -9.65 3.60
CA THR A 40 15.69 -10.77 2.69
C THR A 40 14.72 -11.94 2.84
N ASP A 41 13.87 -11.94 3.88
CA ASP A 41 12.79 -12.91 3.98
C ASP A 41 11.78 -12.71 2.84
N LEU A 42 11.02 -13.77 2.49
CA LEU A 42 10.03 -13.69 1.42
C LEU A 42 8.94 -12.65 1.76
N PRO A 43 8.38 -11.95 0.77
CA PRO A 43 7.37 -10.92 0.97
C PRO A 43 5.98 -11.52 1.24
N LEU A 44 5.91 -12.43 2.21
CA LEU A 44 4.68 -13.11 2.62
C LEU A 44 4.15 -12.57 3.95
N ASP A 45 4.86 -11.62 4.54
CA ASP A 45 4.59 -10.98 5.84
C ASP A 45 3.47 -9.93 5.78
N PHE A 46 3.25 -9.31 4.60
CA PHE A 46 2.26 -8.25 4.41
C PHE A 46 1.70 -8.28 2.99
N GLN A 47 0.38 -8.45 2.84
CA GLN A 47 -0.32 -8.44 1.54
C GLN A 47 0.43 -9.24 0.45
N PRO A 48 0.71 -10.54 0.67
CA PRO A 48 1.54 -11.33 -0.24
C PRO A 48 1.00 -11.37 -1.66
N THR A 49 -0.33 -11.45 -1.84
CA THR A 49 -1.00 -11.35 -3.14
C THR A 49 -0.53 -10.13 -3.93
N ARG A 50 -0.50 -8.96 -3.28
CA ARG A 50 -0.13 -7.69 -3.94
C ARG A 50 1.36 -7.60 -4.24
N GLN A 51 2.20 -8.05 -3.30
CA GLN A 51 3.65 -8.03 -3.49
C GLN A 51 4.09 -8.98 -4.59
N LEU A 52 3.59 -10.22 -4.58
CA LEU A 52 3.93 -11.23 -5.59
C LEU A 52 3.39 -10.86 -6.97
N TYR A 53 2.18 -10.28 -7.06
CA TYR A 53 1.66 -9.73 -8.31
C TYR A 53 2.63 -8.71 -8.92
N THR A 54 3.06 -7.70 -8.15
CA THR A 54 4.02 -6.70 -8.63
C THR A 54 5.37 -7.34 -9.00
N ALA A 55 5.82 -8.36 -8.24
CA ALA A 55 7.04 -9.10 -8.53
C ALA A 55 6.95 -9.88 -9.85
N ILE A 56 5.81 -10.51 -10.15
CA ILE A 56 5.55 -11.20 -11.42
C ILE A 56 5.62 -10.22 -12.60
N LEU A 57 5.02 -9.03 -12.46
CA LEU A 57 5.09 -8.01 -13.51
C LEU A 57 6.53 -7.55 -13.76
N ALA A 58 7.29 -7.28 -12.69
CA ALA A 58 8.70 -6.89 -12.79
C ALA A 58 9.57 -8.01 -13.39
N ARG A 59 9.37 -9.27 -12.96
CA ARG A 59 10.03 -10.46 -13.53
C ARG A 59 9.78 -10.56 -15.03
N GLY A 60 8.52 -10.48 -15.46
CA GLY A 60 8.15 -10.60 -16.87
C GLY A 60 8.84 -9.54 -17.74
N ARG A 61 8.93 -8.27 -17.26
CA ARG A 61 9.65 -7.19 -17.94
C ARG A 61 11.17 -7.44 -17.99
N TYR A 62 11.75 -7.88 -16.89
CA TYR A 62 13.17 -8.19 -16.80
C TYR A 62 13.57 -9.32 -17.76
N TYR A 63 12.82 -10.44 -17.76
CA TYR A 63 13.08 -11.57 -18.64
C TYR A 63 12.78 -11.29 -20.13
N GLU A 64 11.90 -10.35 -20.45
CA GLU A 64 11.67 -9.87 -21.81
C GLU A 64 12.96 -9.29 -22.42
N GLN A 65 13.75 -8.60 -21.60
CA GLN A 65 15.02 -7.97 -22.02
C GLN A 65 16.24 -8.88 -21.84
N LEU A 66 16.16 -9.89 -20.96
CA LEU A 66 17.28 -10.78 -20.63
C LEU A 66 17.47 -11.87 -21.71
N THR A 67 18.09 -11.49 -22.83
CA THR A 67 18.30 -12.39 -23.97
C THR A 67 19.22 -13.58 -23.69
N SER A 68 20.02 -13.54 -22.62
CA SER A 68 20.89 -14.62 -22.17
C SER A 68 20.16 -15.76 -21.43
N ALA A 69 18.94 -15.53 -20.95
CA ALA A 69 18.14 -16.55 -20.27
C ALA A 69 17.56 -17.57 -21.26
N PRO A 70 17.34 -18.84 -20.83
CA PRO A 70 16.69 -19.87 -21.65
C PRO A 70 15.33 -19.39 -22.18
N GLN A 71 15.03 -19.71 -23.44
CA GLN A 71 13.80 -19.27 -24.10
C GLN A 71 12.54 -19.71 -23.35
N GLU A 72 12.50 -20.97 -22.89
CA GLU A 72 11.37 -21.51 -22.10
C GLU A 72 11.09 -20.66 -20.85
N GLN A 73 12.14 -20.26 -20.12
CA GLN A 73 12.02 -19.44 -18.92
C GLN A 73 11.53 -18.04 -19.23
N ARG A 74 12.02 -17.45 -20.34
CA ARG A 74 11.58 -16.14 -20.82
C ARG A 74 10.10 -16.16 -21.20
N ASP A 75 9.69 -17.17 -22.00
CA ASP A 75 8.30 -17.29 -22.46
C ASP A 75 7.35 -17.48 -21.29
N LEU A 76 7.76 -18.27 -20.27
CA LEU A 76 6.99 -18.46 -19.05
C LEU A 76 6.86 -17.17 -18.24
N ALA A 77 7.95 -16.45 -18.00
CA ALA A 77 7.93 -15.18 -17.26
C ALA A 77 7.07 -14.11 -17.97
N ILE A 78 7.19 -14.01 -19.30
CA ILE A 78 6.36 -13.11 -20.11
C ILE A 78 4.90 -13.57 -20.10
N GLY A 79 4.64 -14.89 -20.12
CA GLY A 79 3.31 -15.46 -20.04
C GLY A 79 2.59 -15.10 -18.72
N MET A 80 3.30 -15.15 -17.60
CA MET A 80 2.78 -14.74 -16.28
C MET A 80 2.42 -13.26 -16.23
N ARG A 81 3.18 -12.37 -16.90
CA ARG A 81 2.91 -10.93 -16.97
C ARG A 81 1.59 -10.58 -17.67
N ARG A 82 0.98 -11.49 -18.44
CA ARG A 82 -0.31 -11.25 -19.12
C ARG A 82 -1.47 -10.93 -18.18
N ILE A 83 -1.28 -11.06 -16.88
CA ILE A 83 -2.22 -10.67 -15.83
C ILE A 83 -2.15 -9.15 -15.57
N GLU A 84 -1.71 -8.33 -16.53
CA GLU A 84 -1.63 -6.87 -16.36
C GLU A 84 -3.00 -6.30 -15.99
N GLY A 85 -3.05 -5.68 -14.81
CA GLY A 85 -4.27 -5.12 -14.22
C GLY A 85 -4.40 -3.61 -14.43
N ILE A 86 -5.27 -2.98 -13.66
CA ILE A 86 -5.62 -1.56 -13.75
C ILE A 86 -4.46 -0.62 -13.40
N GLU A 87 -3.44 -1.10 -12.67
CA GLU A 87 -2.34 -0.26 -12.19
C GLU A 87 -1.33 -0.02 -13.32
N SER A 88 -0.86 1.23 -13.44
CA SER A 88 0.16 1.57 -14.42
C SER A 88 1.52 0.98 -14.02
N PRO A 89 2.38 0.63 -14.99
CA PRO A 89 3.62 -0.09 -14.75
C PRO A 89 4.76 0.80 -14.20
N VAL A 90 4.51 1.63 -13.21
CA VAL A 90 5.52 2.55 -12.68
C VAL A 90 6.45 1.84 -11.72
N PHE A 91 5.90 1.22 -10.68
CA PHE A 91 6.73 0.66 -9.61
C PHE A 91 7.43 -0.64 -10.02
N ASP A 92 6.75 -1.51 -10.76
CA ASP A 92 7.35 -2.70 -11.37
C ASP A 92 8.44 -2.35 -12.41
N SER A 93 8.32 -1.23 -13.15
CA SER A 93 9.38 -0.74 -14.04
C SER A 93 10.60 -0.21 -13.27
N ILE A 94 10.40 0.45 -12.12
CA ILE A 94 11.51 0.84 -11.24
C ILE A 94 12.26 -0.40 -10.77
N ALA A 95 11.54 -1.42 -10.30
CA ALA A 95 12.10 -2.69 -9.88
C ALA A 95 12.86 -3.39 -11.03
N THR A 96 12.27 -3.42 -12.23
CA THR A 96 12.91 -3.98 -13.43
C THR A 96 14.23 -3.28 -13.72
N PHE A 97 14.25 -1.96 -13.73
CA PHE A 97 15.47 -1.18 -13.94
C PHE A 97 16.55 -1.53 -12.91
N SER A 98 16.17 -1.70 -11.64
CA SER A 98 17.13 -2.09 -10.60
C SER A 98 17.68 -3.50 -10.83
N TYR A 99 16.85 -4.44 -11.29
CA TYR A 99 17.32 -5.78 -11.70
C TYR A 99 18.30 -5.73 -12.87
N GLU A 100 18.06 -4.87 -13.86
CA GLU A 100 18.97 -4.66 -14.99
C GLU A 100 20.31 -4.09 -14.52
N VAL A 101 20.32 -3.11 -13.63
CA VAL A 101 21.54 -2.51 -13.07
C VAL A 101 22.37 -3.52 -12.29
N VAL A 102 21.71 -4.38 -11.50
CA VAL A 102 22.39 -5.42 -10.69
C VAL A 102 22.72 -6.66 -11.52
N GLY A 103 22.05 -6.88 -12.66
CA GLY A 103 22.25 -8.02 -13.55
C GLY A 103 21.53 -9.30 -13.09
N GLN A 104 20.64 -9.22 -12.10
CA GLN A 104 19.86 -10.36 -11.62
C GLN A 104 18.54 -9.91 -10.95
N GLU A 105 17.54 -10.80 -10.99
CA GLU A 105 16.31 -10.64 -10.23
C GLU A 105 16.57 -10.83 -8.73
N ILE A 106 16.26 -9.81 -7.91
CA ILE A 106 16.46 -9.83 -6.46
C ILE A 106 15.19 -9.34 -5.76
N LEU A 107 14.42 -10.26 -5.18
CA LEU A 107 13.09 -9.99 -4.61
C LEU A 107 13.08 -8.95 -3.47
N TRP A 108 14.14 -8.87 -2.67
CA TRP A 108 14.23 -7.88 -1.58
C TRP A 108 14.62 -6.46 -2.04
N LEU A 109 15.16 -6.30 -3.25
CA LEU A 109 15.63 -5.00 -3.73
C LEU A 109 14.49 -3.97 -3.88
N PRO A 110 13.36 -4.27 -4.52
CA PRO A 110 12.21 -3.34 -4.56
C PRO A 110 11.60 -3.06 -3.19
N ARG A 111 11.71 -3.98 -2.23
CA ARG A 111 11.31 -3.74 -0.83
C ARG A 111 12.18 -2.69 -0.18
N LEU A 112 13.49 -2.71 -0.44
CA LEU A 112 14.42 -1.68 0.00
C LEU A 112 14.12 -0.34 -0.65
N GLU A 113 13.80 -0.31 -1.94
CA GLU A 113 13.40 0.90 -2.67
C GLU A 113 12.16 1.53 -2.06
N SER A 114 11.11 0.74 -1.77
CA SER A 114 9.92 1.19 -1.06
C SER A 114 10.26 1.83 0.29
N ALA A 115 11.10 1.16 1.08
CA ALA A 115 11.53 1.63 2.39
C ALA A 115 12.27 2.97 2.31
N ILE A 116 13.19 3.11 1.34
CA ILE A 116 13.94 4.36 1.12
C ILE A 116 12.98 5.48 0.69
N ILE A 117 12.11 5.23 -0.28
CA ILE A 117 11.11 6.19 -0.77
C ILE A 117 10.24 6.70 0.39
N TRP A 118 9.75 5.80 1.24
CA TRP A 118 8.95 6.16 2.41
C TRP A 118 9.71 7.02 3.41
N VAL A 119 10.93 6.63 3.76
CA VAL A 119 11.74 7.38 4.73
C VAL A 119 12.10 8.76 4.18
N LEU A 120 12.42 8.88 2.89
CA LEU A 120 12.66 10.17 2.24
C LEU A 120 11.41 11.06 2.21
N ALA A 121 10.22 10.49 2.02
CA ALA A 121 8.96 11.24 2.08
C ALA A 121 8.72 11.89 3.45
N GLY A 122 9.20 11.28 4.52
CA GLY A 122 9.16 11.86 5.86
C GLY A 122 9.89 13.21 5.97
N ILE A 123 10.89 13.48 5.12
CA ILE A 123 11.55 14.80 5.05
C ILE A 123 10.53 15.87 4.62
N PHE A 124 9.75 15.59 3.60
CA PHE A 124 8.73 16.52 3.10
C PHE A 124 7.58 16.68 4.08
N LEU A 125 7.20 15.61 4.76
CA LEU A 125 6.21 15.66 5.84
C LEU A 125 6.70 16.53 7.01
N TYR A 126 7.95 16.35 7.46
CA TYR A 126 8.57 17.20 8.47
C TYR A 126 8.59 18.68 8.05
N LEU A 127 9.01 18.97 6.81
CA LEU A 127 9.06 20.35 6.30
C LEU A 127 7.67 20.99 6.24
N LEU A 128 6.67 20.28 5.75
CA LEU A 128 5.29 20.74 5.73
C LEU A 128 4.78 21.02 7.13
N THR A 129 4.96 20.08 8.04
CA THR A 129 4.42 20.16 9.41
C THR A 129 5.12 21.22 10.23
N ARG A 130 6.44 21.35 10.07
CA ARG A 130 7.22 22.43 10.69
C ARG A 130 6.72 23.81 10.24
N ASP A 131 6.43 23.97 8.95
CA ASP A 131 5.94 25.25 8.41
C ASP A 131 4.48 25.53 8.84
N LEU A 132 3.69 24.49 9.11
CA LEU A 132 2.32 24.59 9.65
C LEU A 132 2.29 24.85 11.17
N THR A 133 3.24 24.32 11.93
CA THR A 133 3.28 24.39 13.40
C THR A 133 4.63 24.92 13.90
N SER A 134 5.56 24.01 14.21
CA SER A 134 6.90 24.32 14.71
C SER A 134 7.87 23.15 14.43
N VAL A 135 9.13 23.29 14.83
CA VAL A 135 10.12 22.21 14.79
C VAL A 135 9.67 21.01 15.63
N ASP A 136 9.14 21.25 16.83
CA ASP A 136 8.69 20.16 17.72
C ASP A 136 7.47 19.44 17.15
N GLY A 137 6.48 20.18 16.60
CA GLY A 137 5.35 19.60 15.90
C GLY A 137 5.79 18.78 14.67
N GLY A 138 6.77 19.29 13.91
CA GLY A 138 7.36 18.54 12.79
C GLY A 138 8.03 17.25 13.21
N LEU A 139 8.78 17.25 14.32
CA LEU A 139 9.41 16.04 14.86
C LEU A 139 8.37 15.02 15.34
N VAL A 140 7.29 15.45 15.99
CA VAL A 140 6.20 14.55 16.42
C VAL A 140 5.50 13.93 15.22
N ALA A 141 5.18 14.73 14.21
CA ALA A 141 4.53 14.22 12.99
C ALA A 141 5.36 13.17 12.27
N VAL A 142 6.66 13.46 12.08
CA VAL A 142 7.54 12.53 11.38
C VAL A 142 7.90 11.31 12.26
N ALA A 143 7.94 11.46 13.59
CA ALA A 143 8.09 10.33 14.51
C ALA A 143 6.93 9.35 14.36
N PHE A 144 5.69 9.83 14.36
CA PHE A 144 4.53 8.99 14.11
C PHE A 144 4.60 8.31 12.74
N TYR A 145 4.85 9.07 11.68
CA TYR A 145 4.92 8.56 10.31
C TYR A 145 6.01 7.48 10.12
N TRP A 146 7.18 7.67 10.73
CA TRP A 146 8.29 6.72 10.59
C TRP A 146 8.17 5.51 11.49
N PHE A 147 7.53 5.64 12.66
CA PHE A 147 7.58 4.62 13.71
C PHE A 147 6.23 4.00 14.07
N ALA A 148 5.12 4.40 13.43
CA ALA A 148 3.87 3.65 13.53
C ALA A 148 4.11 2.21 13.05
N PRO A 149 3.76 1.16 13.84
CA PRO A 149 4.05 -0.24 13.51
C PRO A 149 3.57 -0.64 12.12
N TYR A 150 2.34 -0.35 11.81
CA TYR A 150 1.78 -0.58 10.48
C TYR A 150 2.58 0.15 9.38
N GLY A 151 2.92 1.42 9.60
CA GLY A 151 3.72 2.21 8.66
C GLY A 151 5.12 1.63 8.42
N ILE A 152 5.73 0.97 9.40
CA ILE A 152 7.02 0.27 9.22
C ILE A 152 6.82 -0.96 8.31
N ILE A 153 5.80 -1.77 8.57
CA ILE A 153 5.53 -3.01 7.83
C ILE A 153 5.12 -2.68 6.39
N ALA A 154 4.11 -1.85 6.20
CA ALA A 154 3.55 -1.51 4.89
C ALA A 154 4.54 -0.78 3.98
N SER A 155 5.44 0.06 4.55
CA SER A 155 6.40 0.83 3.76
C SER A 155 7.55 0.04 3.15
N ARG A 156 7.74 -1.24 3.55
CA ARG A 156 8.73 -2.14 2.95
C ARG A 156 8.11 -3.13 1.96
N ALA A 157 6.85 -2.96 1.62
CA ALA A 157 6.16 -3.85 0.70
C ALA A 157 6.53 -3.57 -0.76
N PHE A 158 6.69 -4.64 -1.54
CA PHE A 158 6.89 -4.56 -2.99
C PHE A 158 5.56 -4.27 -3.69
N MET A 159 5.04 -3.07 -3.50
CA MET A 159 3.78 -2.61 -4.09
C MET A 159 3.81 -1.09 -4.32
N PRO A 160 2.94 -0.53 -5.17
CA PRO A 160 2.98 0.89 -5.53
C PRO A 160 2.58 1.85 -4.40
N ASP A 161 1.98 1.34 -3.31
CA ASP A 161 1.39 2.14 -2.23
C ASP A 161 2.38 3.03 -1.48
N PRO A 162 3.60 2.57 -1.11
CA PRO A 162 4.61 3.43 -0.52
C PRO A 162 5.02 4.61 -1.44
N LEU A 163 5.17 4.36 -2.74
CA LEU A 163 5.51 5.39 -3.73
C LEU A 163 4.39 6.42 -3.87
N THR A 164 3.14 5.99 -3.99
CA THR A 164 1.99 6.90 -4.11
C THR A 164 1.79 7.75 -2.87
N THR A 165 2.01 7.18 -1.67
CA THR A 165 1.97 7.91 -0.41
C THR A 165 3.08 8.96 -0.35
N ALA A 166 4.29 8.61 -0.74
CA ALA A 166 5.43 9.53 -0.81
C ALA A 166 5.18 10.71 -1.75
N LEU A 167 4.67 10.43 -2.95
CA LEU A 167 4.31 11.44 -3.94
C LEU A 167 3.15 12.34 -3.47
N SER A 168 2.20 11.77 -2.71
CA SER A 168 1.12 12.55 -2.09
C SER A 168 1.66 13.53 -1.06
N ILE A 169 2.57 13.09 -0.19
CA ILE A 169 3.23 13.97 0.79
C ILE A 169 4.03 15.08 0.10
N LEU A 170 4.79 14.74 -0.95
CA LEU A 170 5.52 15.72 -1.76
C LEU A 170 4.56 16.75 -2.38
N THR A 171 3.43 16.30 -2.90
CA THR A 171 2.38 17.17 -3.44
C THR A 171 1.83 18.10 -2.36
N TRP A 172 1.49 17.61 -1.17
CA TRP A 172 0.97 18.42 -0.06
C TRP A 172 1.96 19.49 0.37
N TRP A 173 3.23 19.12 0.53
CA TRP A 173 4.28 20.09 0.84
C TRP A 173 4.45 21.13 -0.28
N GLY A 174 4.49 20.70 -1.54
CA GLY A 174 4.60 21.57 -2.69
C GLY A 174 3.41 22.52 -2.83
N LEU A 175 2.17 22.03 -2.63
CA LEU A 175 0.94 22.84 -2.61
C LEU A 175 1.00 23.93 -1.52
N TYR A 176 1.47 23.58 -0.33
CA TYR A 176 1.64 24.56 0.75
C TYR A 176 2.73 25.58 0.43
N ARG A 177 3.85 25.15 -0.17
CA ARG A 177 4.90 26.05 -0.65
C ARG A 177 4.39 26.98 -1.76
N TRP A 178 3.57 26.46 -2.67
CA TRP A 178 2.90 27.28 -3.67
C TRP A 178 1.92 28.28 -3.05
N TYR A 179 1.14 27.85 -2.08
CA TYR A 179 0.23 28.74 -1.34
C TYR A 179 0.96 29.95 -0.74
N LEU A 180 2.16 29.72 -0.18
CA LEU A 180 2.98 30.77 0.42
C LEU A 180 3.73 31.64 -0.61
N LYS A 181 4.28 31.05 -1.68
CA LYS A 181 5.26 31.71 -2.56
C LYS A 181 4.75 32.07 -3.95
N ARG A 182 3.65 31.50 -4.39
CA ARG A 182 3.03 31.76 -5.70
C ARG A 182 4.00 31.65 -6.89
N SER A 183 4.79 30.58 -6.95
CA SER A 183 5.87 30.40 -7.93
C SER A 183 5.58 29.25 -8.90
N TRP A 184 5.87 29.41 -10.19
CA TRP A 184 5.76 28.39 -11.23
C TRP A 184 6.58 27.14 -10.93
N LYS A 185 7.71 27.27 -10.21
CA LYS A 185 8.47 26.10 -9.75
C LYS A 185 7.58 25.14 -8.95
N TRP A 186 6.77 25.66 -8.05
CA TRP A 186 5.89 24.84 -7.22
C TRP A 186 4.69 24.31 -7.99
N VAL A 187 4.24 25.03 -9.04
CA VAL A 187 3.21 24.54 -9.97
C VAL A 187 3.67 23.25 -10.64
N VAL A 188 4.90 23.25 -11.18
CA VAL A 188 5.47 22.09 -11.87
C VAL A 188 5.71 20.93 -10.90
N ILE A 189 6.35 21.20 -9.75
CA ILE A 189 6.62 20.14 -8.75
C ILE A 189 5.31 19.49 -8.28
N CYS A 190 4.30 20.30 -7.93
CA CYS A 190 3.01 19.77 -7.46
C CYS A 190 2.27 18.99 -8.53
N GLY A 191 2.14 19.59 -9.73
CA GLY A 191 1.40 18.98 -10.83
C GLY A 191 2.01 17.64 -11.26
N LEU A 192 3.34 17.58 -11.39
CA LEU A 192 4.04 16.36 -11.76
C LEU A 192 3.99 15.30 -10.64
N ALA A 193 4.22 15.70 -9.38
CA ALA A 193 4.14 14.76 -8.25
C ALA A 193 2.72 14.19 -8.09
N ALA A 194 1.71 15.05 -8.15
CA ALA A 194 0.31 14.63 -8.10
C ALA A 194 -0.09 13.75 -9.30
N GLY A 195 0.29 14.15 -10.50
CA GLY A 195 0.03 13.39 -11.72
C GLY A 195 0.70 12.01 -11.68
N LEU A 196 1.96 11.94 -11.26
CA LEU A 196 2.67 10.66 -11.12
C LEU A 196 2.06 9.78 -10.01
N ALA A 197 1.60 10.37 -8.89
CA ALA A 197 0.92 9.63 -7.84
C ALA A 197 -0.34 8.92 -8.36
N ILE A 198 -1.22 9.68 -9.03
CA ILE A 198 -2.49 9.14 -9.56
C ILE A 198 -2.20 8.18 -10.74
N PHE A 199 -1.22 8.50 -11.57
CA PHE A 199 -0.78 7.61 -12.67
C PHE A 199 -0.26 6.29 -12.12
N THR A 200 0.54 6.29 -11.04
CA THR A 200 1.05 5.06 -10.41
C THR A 200 -0.09 4.21 -9.83
N LYS A 201 -1.05 4.85 -9.16
CA LYS A 201 -2.24 4.19 -8.61
C LYS A 201 -3.40 5.16 -8.55
N ALA A 202 -4.48 4.87 -9.26
CA ALA A 202 -5.65 5.74 -9.38
C ALA A 202 -6.24 6.17 -8.02
N LEU A 203 -6.13 5.31 -7.00
CA LEU A 203 -6.60 5.60 -5.63
C LEU A 203 -5.89 6.80 -4.98
N ALA A 204 -4.71 7.20 -5.45
CA ALA A 204 -4.02 8.41 -4.99
C ALA A 204 -4.81 9.69 -5.29
N VAL A 205 -5.84 9.62 -6.15
CA VAL A 205 -6.73 10.77 -6.41
C VAL A 205 -7.34 11.34 -5.12
N PHE A 206 -7.66 10.49 -4.13
CA PHE A 206 -8.28 10.94 -2.88
C PHE A 206 -7.34 11.78 -2.02
N PRO A 207 -6.15 11.33 -1.60
CA PRO A 207 -5.22 12.17 -0.85
C PRO A 207 -4.76 13.40 -1.64
N ILE A 208 -4.60 13.30 -2.96
CA ILE A 208 -4.29 14.44 -3.84
C ILE A 208 -5.45 15.44 -3.85
N PHE A 209 -6.69 14.98 -4.03
CA PHE A 209 -7.90 15.80 -3.95
C PHE A 209 -7.98 16.54 -2.60
N GLY A 210 -7.70 15.84 -1.48
CA GLY A 210 -7.64 16.46 -0.15
C GLY A 210 -6.68 17.64 -0.09
N GLY A 211 -5.49 17.50 -0.69
CA GLY A 211 -4.50 18.56 -0.79
C GLY A 211 -4.99 19.77 -1.57
N PHE A 212 -5.54 19.56 -2.76
CA PHE A 212 -6.10 20.64 -3.60
C PHE A 212 -7.31 21.31 -2.94
N LEU A 213 -8.22 20.54 -2.36
CA LEU A 213 -9.39 21.05 -1.63
C LEU A 213 -8.94 21.90 -0.43
N GLY A 214 -7.93 21.46 0.31
CA GLY A 214 -7.39 22.21 1.44
C GLY A 214 -6.88 23.59 1.05
N ILE A 215 -6.13 23.67 -0.03
CA ILE A 215 -5.65 24.97 -0.56
C ILE A 215 -6.80 25.80 -1.14
N LEU A 216 -7.77 25.17 -1.79
CA LEU A 216 -8.95 25.84 -2.32
C LEU A 216 -9.75 26.52 -1.20
N LEU A 217 -9.99 25.83 -0.09
CA LEU A 217 -10.72 26.35 1.07
C LEU A 217 -9.90 27.40 1.86
N ALA A 218 -8.60 27.14 2.05
CA ALA A 218 -7.72 28.06 2.77
C ALA A 218 -7.56 29.40 2.03
N ARG A 219 -7.54 29.38 0.71
CA ARG A 219 -7.35 30.57 -0.12
C ARG A 219 -8.67 31.25 -0.50
N GLY A 220 -9.74 30.51 -0.51
CA GLY A 220 -11.06 30.91 -1.00
C GLY A 220 -11.29 30.55 -2.47
N LEU A 221 -12.51 30.10 -2.78
CA LEU A 221 -12.93 29.57 -4.08
C LEU A 221 -12.64 30.56 -5.22
N ARG A 222 -13.11 31.81 -5.10
CA ARG A 222 -12.96 32.82 -6.16
C ARG A 222 -11.49 33.05 -6.53
N LYS A 223 -10.62 33.23 -5.53
CA LYS A 223 -9.18 33.49 -5.76
C LYS A 223 -8.47 32.29 -6.39
N SER A 224 -8.90 31.10 -6.09
CA SER A 224 -8.28 29.88 -6.64
C SER A 224 -8.74 29.62 -8.06
N PHE A 225 -10.04 29.73 -8.36
CA PHE A 225 -10.56 29.47 -9.71
C PHE A 225 -10.21 30.56 -10.74
N THR A 226 -9.86 31.78 -10.31
CA THR A 226 -9.34 32.83 -11.20
C THR A 226 -7.82 32.73 -11.44
N ASP A 227 -7.15 31.76 -10.86
CA ASP A 227 -5.72 31.65 -10.86
C ASP A 227 -5.20 30.65 -11.90
N VAL A 228 -4.49 31.15 -12.90
CA VAL A 228 -3.90 30.35 -13.99
C VAL A 228 -2.93 29.27 -13.44
N GLN A 229 -2.17 29.57 -12.38
CA GLN A 229 -1.26 28.59 -11.78
C GLN A 229 -2.01 27.43 -11.14
N PHE A 230 -3.18 27.67 -10.53
CA PHE A 230 -4.02 26.63 -9.94
C PHE A 230 -4.55 25.68 -11.03
N TRP A 231 -5.02 26.21 -12.15
CA TRP A 231 -5.46 25.42 -13.28
C TRP A 231 -4.32 24.66 -13.96
N ALA A 232 -3.15 25.28 -14.10
CA ALA A 232 -1.98 24.60 -14.65
C ALA A 232 -1.54 23.40 -13.79
N MET A 233 -1.59 23.52 -12.45
CA MET A 233 -1.36 22.36 -11.57
C MET A 233 -2.40 21.26 -11.80
N GLY A 234 -3.68 21.60 -11.88
CA GLY A 234 -4.77 20.66 -12.16
C GLY A 234 -4.58 19.92 -13.49
N ILE A 235 -4.22 20.64 -14.54
CA ILE A 235 -3.95 20.09 -15.87
C ILE A 235 -2.75 19.13 -15.82
N LEU A 236 -1.62 19.55 -15.24
CA LEU A 236 -0.44 18.69 -15.09
C LEU A 236 -0.74 17.42 -14.27
N THR A 237 -1.63 17.52 -13.29
CA THR A 237 -2.08 16.38 -12.49
C THR A 237 -2.94 15.41 -13.29
N ALA A 238 -3.86 15.93 -14.12
CA ALA A 238 -4.87 15.11 -14.80
C ALA A 238 -4.33 14.43 -16.07
N ILE A 239 -3.49 15.10 -16.86
CA ILE A 239 -3.03 14.64 -18.18
C ILE A 239 -2.48 13.21 -18.17
N PRO A 240 -1.50 12.82 -17.31
CA PRO A 240 -0.93 11.48 -17.37
C PRO A 240 -1.97 10.38 -17.19
N THR A 241 -2.85 10.56 -16.22
CA THR A 241 -3.92 9.60 -15.90
C THR A 241 -4.98 9.54 -17.00
N LEU A 242 -5.39 10.68 -17.55
CA LEU A 242 -6.36 10.72 -18.63
C LEU A 242 -5.85 10.03 -19.89
N ILE A 243 -4.57 10.22 -20.23
CA ILE A 243 -3.93 9.53 -21.37
C ILE A 243 -3.94 8.00 -21.12
N TYR A 244 -3.55 7.56 -19.93
CA TYR A 244 -3.52 6.14 -19.59
C TYR A 244 -4.93 5.52 -19.59
N MET A 245 -5.91 6.19 -18.99
CA MET A 245 -7.29 5.73 -19.01
C MET A 245 -7.84 5.65 -20.43
N PHE A 246 -7.61 6.69 -21.24
CA PHE A 246 -8.02 6.66 -22.64
C PHE A 246 -7.45 5.44 -23.37
N TYR A 247 -6.15 5.19 -23.21
CA TYR A 247 -5.49 4.02 -23.82
C TYR A 247 -6.11 2.70 -23.30
N GLY A 248 -6.30 2.55 -22.00
CA GLY A 248 -6.85 1.34 -21.39
C GLY A 248 -8.29 1.05 -21.75
N PHE A 249 -9.14 2.10 -21.86
CA PHE A 249 -10.55 1.92 -22.23
C PHE A 249 -10.76 1.71 -23.72
N PHE A 250 -10.07 2.46 -24.56
CA PHE A 250 -10.35 2.51 -25.99
C PHE A 250 -9.41 1.66 -26.84
N VAL A 251 -8.17 1.44 -26.40
CA VAL A 251 -7.16 0.66 -27.13
C VAL A 251 -7.07 -0.77 -26.59
N GLN A 252 -6.83 -0.96 -25.29
CA GLN A 252 -6.73 -2.28 -24.67
C GLN A 252 -8.08 -2.93 -24.37
N LYS A 253 -9.13 -2.13 -24.16
CA LYS A 253 -10.52 -2.56 -23.87
C LYS A 253 -10.70 -3.41 -22.59
N GLY A 254 -9.72 -3.47 -21.70
CA GLY A 254 -9.73 -4.30 -20.49
C GLY A 254 -10.23 -3.61 -19.20
N LEU A 255 -10.11 -2.27 -19.13
CA LEU A 255 -10.33 -1.52 -17.88
C LEU A 255 -11.81 -1.45 -17.43
N GLY A 256 -12.78 -1.66 -18.32
CA GLY A 256 -14.20 -1.45 -18.00
C GLY A 256 -14.80 -2.48 -17.03
N SER A 257 -14.40 -3.76 -17.12
CA SER A 257 -14.90 -4.84 -16.28
C SER A 257 -14.46 -4.73 -14.82
N ASP A 258 -13.28 -4.18 -14.60
CA ASP A 258 -12.65 -4.12 -13.26
C ASP A 258 -13.27 -3.05 -12.35
N PHE A 259 -13.96 -2.04 -12.93
CA PHE A 259 -14.63 -1.01 -12.15
C PHE A 259 -16.01 -1.44 -11.63
N ALA A 260 -16.66 -2.41 -12.29
CA ALA A 260 -18.01 -2.85 -11.93
C ALA A 260 -18.11 -3.47 -10.52
N LEU A 261 -17.03 -4.11 -10.04
CA LEU A 261 -16.96 -4.76 -8.71
C LEU A 261 -16.29 -3.87 -7.65
N ARG A 262 -16.36 -2.54 -7.78
CA ARG A 262 -15.63 -1.65 -6.84
C ARG A 262 -16.51 -0.68 -6.07
N PHE A 263 -17.72 -0.39 -6.54
CA PHE A 263 -18.62 0.59 -5.94
C PHE A 263 -19.87 -0.09 -5.38
N PHE A 264 -20.00 -0.10 -4.04
CA PHE A 264 -21.07 -0.78 -3.30
C PHE A 264 -21.79 0.20 -2.35
N PRO A 265 -22.63 1.11 -2.86
CA PRO A 265 -23.31 2.10 -2.03
C PRO A 265 -24.30 1.48 -1.03
N GLN A 266 -24.78 0.25 -1.26
CA GLN A 266 -25.63 -0.48 -0.31
C GLN A 266 -24.94 -0.71 1.04
N LEU A 267 -23.60 -0.73 1.10
CA LEU A 267 -22.85 -0.85 2.36
C LEU A 267 -22.93 0.42 3.22
N TRP A 268 -23.32 1.56 2.67
CA TRP A 268 -23.41 2.81 3.45
C TRP A 268 -24.47 2.76 4.55
N ILE A 269 -25.49 1.92 4.40
CA ILE A 269 -26.56 1.71 5.39
C ILE A 269 -26.33 0.46 6.24
N ASP A 270 -25.26 -0.30 5.99
CA ASP A 270 -24.91 -1.48 6.77
C ASP A 270 -24.02 -1.11 7.98
N PRO A 271 -24.47 -1.30 9.24
CA PRO A 271 -23.66 -1.04 10.43
C PRO A 271 -22.36 -1.86 10.47
N VAL A 272 -22.34 -3.04 9.86
CA VAL A 272 -21.16 -3.92 9.86
C VAL A 272 -20.01 -3.28 9.07
N PHE A 273 -20.32 -2.51 8.02
CA PHE A 273 -19.31 -1.73 7.31
C PHE A 273 -18.54 -0.79 8.25
N TYR A 274 -19.24 -0.05 9.09
CA TYR A 274 -18.62 0.92 10.02
C TYR A 274 -17.81 0.26 11.12
N LEU A 275 -18.26 -0.89 11.63
CA LEU A 275 -17.51 -1.68 12.62
C LEU A 275 -16.21 -2.24 12.01
N ARG A 276 -16.27 -2.76 10.79
CA ARG A 276 -15.08 -3.23 10.08
C ARG A 276 -14.12 -2.08 9.75
N TRP A 277 -14.65 -0.94 9.32
CA TRP A 277 -13.84 0.25 9.06
C TRP A 277 -13.13 0.75 10.33
N GLU A 278 -13.84 0.78 11.46
CA GLU A 278 -13.24 1.08 12.76
C GLU A 278 -12.11 0.11 13.10
N GLY A 279 -12.33 -1.20 12.94
CA GLY A 279 -11.29 -2.21 13.12
C GLY A 279 -10.06 -2.01 12.23
N MET A 280 -10.24 -1.55 10.98
CA MET A 280 -9.13 -1.15 10.10
C MET A 280 -8.38 0.07 10.64
N ILE A 281 -9.07 1.09 11.15
CA ILE A 281 -8.45 2.26 11.79
C ILE A 281 -7.61 1.82 13.00
N GLU A 282 -8.17 0.96 13.86
CA GLU A 282 -7.45 0.43 15.02
C GLU A 282 -6.18 -0.32 14.61
N SER A 283 -6.27 -1.19 13.59
CA SER A 283 -5.12 -1.98 13.13
C SER A 283 -4.01 -1.13 12.50
N VAL A 284 -4.36 -0.03 11.81
CA VAL A 284 -3.41 0.81 11.07
C VAL A 284 -2.76 1.88 11.94
N ILE A 285 -3.54 2.58 12.77
CA ILE A 285 -3.05 3.72 13.54
C ILE A 285 -3.38 3.63 15.04
N GLY A 286 -4.31 2.78 15.45
CA GLY A 286 -4.85 2.73 16.82
C GLY A 286 -5.86 3.83 17.10
N LEU A 287 -6.96 3.49 17.81
CA LEU A 287 -8.04 4.44 18.13
C LEU A 287 -7.58 5.63 18.97
N ALA A 288 -6.61 5.43 19.87
CA ALA A 288 -6.08 6.51 20.70
C ALA A 288 -5.43 7.61 19.82
N PHE A 289 -4.64 7.22 18.82
CA PHE A 289 -4.04 8.19 17.88
C PHE A 289 -5.08 8.78 16.93
N PHE A 290 -6.08 8.01 16.53
CA PHE A 290 -7.20 8.52 15.75
C PHE A 290 -7.93 9.65 16.48
N VAL A 291 -8.34 9.44 17.72
CA VAL A 291 -9.03 10.47 18.53
C VAL A 291 -8.11 11.67 18.79
N ALA A 292 -6.84 11.43 19.14
CA ALA A 292 -5.86 12.49 19.35
C ALA A 292 -5.65 13.33 18.07
N ALA A 293 -5.62 12.69 16.90
CA ALA A 293 -5.50 13.37 15.61
C ALA A 293 -6.73 14.26 15.31
N LEU A 294 -7.94 13.79 15.58
CA LEU A 294 -9.15 14.60 15.41
C LEU A 294 -9.15 15.82 16.32
N VAL A 295 -8.73 15.68 17.58
CA VAL A 295 -8.55 16.81 18.51
C VAL A 295 -7.47 17.76 18.00
N GLY A 296 -6.37 17.22 17.47
CA GLY A 296 -5.25 18.00 16.95
C GLY A 296 -5.63 18.97 15.82
N ILE A 297 -6.63 18.64 15.00
CA ILE A 297 -7.11 19.54 13.93
C ILE A 297 -7.55 20.90 14.49
N PHE A 298 -8.24 20.90 15.62
CA PHE A 298 -8.77 22.13 16.24
C PHE A 298 -7.71 22.96 16.94
N LEU A 299 -6.53 22.41 17.20
CA LEU A 299 -5.41 23.10 17.85
C LEU A 299 -4.56 23.94 16.87
N TYR A 300 -4.78 23.84 15.57
CA TYR A 300 -4.11 24.72 14.61
C TYR A 300 -4.54 26.18 14.80
N GLU A 301 -3.55 27.10 14.77
CA GLU A 301 -3.74 28.52 15.13
C GLU A 301 -4.71 29.25 14.20
N THR A 302 -4.65 28.99 12.89
CA THR A 302 -5.44 29.74 11.89
C THR A 302 -6.48 28.86 11.21
N LYS A 303 -7.55 29.51 10.70
CA LYS A 303 -8.63 28.84 9.96
C LYS A 303 -8.11 28.16 8.69
N GLU A 304 -7.17 28.78 8.01
CA GLU A 304 -6.59 28.28 6.76
C GLU A 304 -5.88 26.93 7.00
N LYS A 305 -5.07 26.84 8.06
CA LYS A 305 -4.38 25.60 8.43
C LYS A 305 -5.38 24.51 8.82
N ARG A 306 -6.45 24.87 9.55
CA ARG A 306 -7.53 23.91 9.91
C ARG A 306 -8.23 23.38 8.66
N TRP A 307 -8.55 24.25 7.69
CA TRP A 307 -9.17 23.82 6.44
C TRP A 307 -8.30 22.85 5.64
N ILE A 308 -6.98 23.06 5.63
CA ILE A 308 -6.04 22.13 4.98
C ILE A 308 -6.16 20.73 5.62
N LEU A 309 -6.17 20.65 6.95
CA LEU A 309 -6.27 19.35 7.65
C LEU A 309 -7.65 18.72 7.46
N ILE A 310 -8.72 19.49 7.66
CA ILE A 310 -10.10 19.01 7.49
C ILE A 310 -10.28 18.40 6.09
N SER A 311 -9.67 18.99 5.07
CA SER A 311 -9.79 18.51 3.69
C SER A 311 -9.17 17.14 3.48
N TYR A 312 -8.05 16.80 4.17
CA TYR A 312 -7.48 15.45 4.12
C TYR A 312 -8.43 14.44 4.76
N TRP A 313 -9.08 14.79 5.86
CA TRP A 313 -10.06 13.92 6.52
C TRP A 313 -11.34 13.76 5.68
N ILE A 314 -11.83 14.83 5.05
CA ILE A 314 -12.94 14.77 4.10
C ILE A 314 -12.57 13.80 2.95
N ALA A 315 -11.38 13.95 2.38
CA ALA A 315 -10.93 13.08 1.29
C ALA A 315 -10.83 11.61 1.73
N TYR A 316 -10.37 11.34 2.97
CA TYR A 316 -10.34 10.00 3.55
C TYR A 316 -11.75 9.39 3.70
N VAL A 317 -12.73 10.19 4.18
CA VAL A 317 -14.13 9.74 4.27
C VAL A 317 -14.74 9.47 2.89
N ILE A 318 -14.50 10.36 1.93
CA ILE A 318 -14.96 10.16 0.54
C ILE A 318 -14.37 8.88 -0.04
N PHE A 319 -13.08 8.63 0.21
CA PHE A 319 -12.41 7.40 -0.22
C PHE A 319 -13.08 6.16 0.39
N ALA A 320 -13.33 6.16 1.70
CA ALA A 320 -13.98 5.08 2.42
C ALA A 320 -15.38 4.78 1.84
N LEU A 321 -16.19 5.80 1.59
CA LEU A 321 -17.53 5.63 1.04
C LEU A 321 -17.50 5.19 -0.43
N THR A 322 -16.53 5.66 -1.21
CA THR A 322 -16.42 5.27 -2.63
C THR A 322 -16.02 3.80 -2.78
N PHE A 323 -15.12 3.30 -1.95
CA PHE A 323 -14.62 1.92 -2.01
C PHE A 323 -14.99 1.12 -0.75
N ALA A 324 -16.25 1.23 -0.29
CA ALA A 324 -16.71 0.75 1.01
C ALA A 324 -16.31 -0.71 1.30
N TYR A 325 -16.49 -1.64 0.36
CA TYR A 325 -16.10 -3.03 0.54
C TYR A 325 -14.60 -3.18 0.79
N TYR A 326 -13.78 -2.64 -0.10
CA TYR A 326 -12.32 -2.76 0.00
C TYR A 326 -11.76 -2.01 1.22
N PHE A 327 -12.37 -0.89 1.55
CA PHE A 327 -11.98 -0.08 2.69
C PHE A 327 -12.26 -0.77 4.04
N SER A 328 -13.25 -1.63 4.09
CA SER A 328 -13.58 -2.42 5.29
C SER A 328 -12.90 -3.79 5.35
N THR A 329 -12.18 -4.20 4.30
CA THR A 329 -11.57 -5.53 4.20
C THR A 329 -10.06 -5.53 3.94
N HIS A 330 -9.49 -4.39 3.51
CA HIS A 330 -8.09 -4.30 3.11
C HIS A 330 -7.38 -3.14 3.82
N ASP A 331 -6.47 -3.43 4.70
CA ASP A 331 -5.74 -2.45 5.50
C ASP A 331 -4.87 -1.49 4.67
N TYR A 332 -4.31 -1.93 3.55
CA TYR A 332 -3.46 -1.09 2.70
C TYR A 332 -4.21 0.07 2.00
N TYR A 333 -5.55 0.05 1.96
CA TYR A 333 -6.34 1.21 1.56
C TYR A 333 -6.20 2.39 2.53
N HIS A 334 -5.79 2.10 3.77
CA HIS A 334 -5.61 3.10 4.84
C HIS A 334 -4.19 3.65 4.93
N ILE A 335 -3.25 3.23 4.08
CA ILE A 335 -1.83 3.63 4.17
C ILE A 335 -1.64 5.16 4.16
N ALA A 336 -2.46 5.89 3.38
CA ALA A 336 -2.43 7.35 3.32
C ALA A 336 -2.93 8.02 4.63
N LEU A 337 -3.61 7.29 5.52
CA LEU A 337 -4.04 7.80 6.82
C LEU A 337 -2.83 8.06 7.75
N VAL A 338 -1.75 7.28 7.62
CA VAL A 338 -0.55 7.42 8.47
C VAL A 338 0.03 8.84 8.41
N PRO A 339 0.35 9.44 7.26
CA PRO A 339 0.83 10.82 7.21
C PRO A 339 -0.25 11.85 7.59
N VAL A 340 -1.53 11.61 7.34
CA VAL A 340 -2.63 12.51 7.75
C VAL A 340 -2.72 12.58 9.27
N VAL A 341 -2.61 11.44 9.96
CA VAL A 341 -2.57 11.40 11.43
C VAL A 341 -1.33 12.09 11.95
N GLY A 342 -0.15 11.84 11.36
CA GLY A 342 1.09 12.54 11.72
C GLY A 342 0.92 14.07 11.66
N LEU A 343 0.38 14.60 10.55
CA LEU A 343 0.05 16.02 10.41
C LEU A 343 -0.91 16.51 11.50
N SER A 344 -1.94 15.73 11.81
CA SER A 344 -2.96 16.11 12.79
C SER A 344 -2.46 16.09 14.23
N LEU A 345 -1.48 15.22 14.56
CA LEU A 345 -0.85 15.15 15.89
C LEU A 345 0.16 16.28 16.15
N ALA A 346 0.66 16.94 15.11
CA ALA A 346 1.70 17.97 15.22
C ALA A 346 1.35 19.11 16.16
N PRO A 347 0.16 19.75 16.11
CA PRO A 347 -0.17 20.85 17.01
C PRO A 347 -0.35 20.37 18.45
N LEU A 348 -0.75 19.13 18.69
CA LEU A 348 -0.77 18.53 20.03
C LEU A 348 0.66 18.37 20.56
N GLY A 349 1.58 17.86 19.73
CA GLY A 349 3.00 17.80 20.05
C GLY A 349 3.60 19.18 20.36
N GLU A 350 3.28 20.20 19.59
CA GLU A 350 3.68 21.59 19.85
C GLU A 350 3.12 22.10 21.17
N LEU A 351 1.82 21.86 21.44
CA LEU A 351 1.19 22.27 22.69
C LEU A 351 1.90 21.65 23.90
N ILE A 352 2.13 20.33 23.89
CA ILE A 352 2.84 19.63 24.96
C ILE A 352 4.26 20.18 25.13
N SER A 353 5.01 20.30 24.04
CA SER A 353 6.39 20.79 24.05
C SER A 353 6.46 22.23 24.57
N SER A 354 5.52 23.09 24.18
CA SER A 354 5.45 24.49 24.64
C SER A 354 5.15 24.57 26.14
N ARG A 355 4.24 23.76 26.65
CA ARG A 355 3.94 23.69 28.08
C ARG A 355 5.13 23.18 28.89
N LEU A 356 5.78 22.13 28.41
CA LEU A 356 7.01 21.63 29.04
C LEU A 356 8.12 22.69 29.07
N ARG A 357 8.28 23.49 28.01
CA ARG A 357 9.23 24.62 28.01
C ARG A 357 8.86 25.71 29.02
N GLN A 358 7.56 26.06 29.13
CA GLN A 358 7.09 27.05 30.09
C GLN A 358 7.31 26.65 31.54
N LEU A 359 7.15 25.36 31.86
CA LEU A 359 7.43 24.82 33.19
C LEU A 359 8.91 24.88 33.54
N ASN A 360 9.77 25.15 32.54
CA ASN A 360 11.24 25.23 32.69
C ASN A 360 11.82 24.08 33.52
N PRO A 361 11.56 22.82 33.12
CA PRO A 361 11.97 21.68 33.91
C PRO A 361 13.49 21.69 34.07
N GLY A 362 13.97 21.40 35.26
CA GLY A 362 15.40 21.25 35.53
C GLY A 362 16.02 20.23 34.56
N LYS A 363 17.34 20.31 34.33
CA LYS A 363 18.05 19.45 33.38
C LYS A 363 17.75 17.95 33.59
N TRP A 364 17.57 17.53 34.84
CA TRP A 364 17.26 16.16 35.20
C TRP A 364 15.88 15.71 34.71
N LEU A 365 14.82 16.50 34.97
CA LEU A 365 13.46 16.15 34.52
C LEU A 365 13.36 16.13 32.99
N ARG A 366 14.03 17.06 32.32
CA ARG A 366 14.11 17.07 30.85
C ARG A 366 14.81 15.79 30.33
N PHE A 367 15.91 15.38 30.98
CA PHE A 367 16.59 14.14 30.64
C PHE A 367 15.67 12.92 30.82
N VAL A 368 14.94 12.84 31.94
CA VAL A 368 13.98 11.75 32.20
C VAL A 368 12.91 11.69 31.13
N ILE A 369 12.30 12.83 30.74
CA ILE A 369 11.29 12.87 29.68
C ILE A 369 11.86 12.34 28.36
N ILE A 370 13.03 12.82 27.96
CA ILE A 370 13.68 12.36 26.72
C ILE A 370 14.02 10.87 26.81
N ALA A 371 14.52 10.38 27.94
CA ALA A 371 14.81 8.97 28.16
C ALA A 371 13.55 8.10 28.05
N CYS A 372 12.43 8.53 28.61
CA CYS A 372 11.14 7.85 28.47
C CYS A 372 10.67 7.81 26.99
N LEU A 373 10.82 8.89 26.24
CA LEU A 373 10.47 8.92 24.81
C LEU A 373 11.36 7.98 24.00
N VAL A 374 12.67 7.99 24.26
CA VAL A 374 13.63 7.09 23.60
C VAL A 374 13.34 5.62 23.97
N PHE A 375 13.04 5.34 25.24
CA PHE A 375 12.67 4.01 25.70
C PHE A 375 11.36 3.53 25.01
N GLY A 376 10.32 4.38 24.97
CA GLY A 376 9.08 4.04 24.31
C GLY A 376 9.27 3.75 22.82
N LEU A 377 10.11 4.55 22.14
CA LEU A 377 10.47 4.31 20.75
C LEU A 377 11.24 3.00 20.58
N ALA A 378 12.26 2.76 21.40
CA ALA A 378 13.06 1.53 21.36
C ALA A 378 12.19 0.28 21.62
N PHE A 379 11.27 0.37 22.59
CA PHE A 379 10.32 -0.71 22.89
C PHE A 379 9.38 -0.98 21.71
N ASN A 380 8.87 0.07 21.07
CA ASN A 380 8.06 -0.06 19.86
C ASN A 380 8.84 -0.74 18.71
N LEU A 381 10.07 -0.30 18.46
CA LEU A 381 10.93 -0.90 17.44
C LEU A 381 11.26 -2.37 17.75
N TRP A 382 11.46 -2.70 19.03
CA TRP A 382 11.66 -4.07 19.48
C TRP A 382 10.44 -4.96 19.18
N ASN A 383 9.24 -4.45 19.44
CA ASN A 383 8.00 -5.18 19.13
C ASN A 383 7.83 -5.40 17.62
N VAL A 384 8.08 -4.40 16.80
CA VAL A 384 8.03 -4.54 15.34
C VAL A 384 9.09 -5.54 14.85
N ARG A 385 10.31 -5.48 15.40
CA ARG A 385 11.35 -6.48 15.12
C ARG A 385 10.87 -7.90 15.45
N ASN A 386 10.20 -8.09 16.59
CA ASN A 386 9.67 -9.39 16.98
C ASN A 386 8.56 -9.85 16.03
N THR A 387 7.76 -8.94 15.49
CA THR A 387 6.77 -9.26 14.46
C THR A 387 7.43 -9.82 13.20
N PHE A 388 8.55 -9.23 12.75
CA PHE A 388 9.29 -9.75 11.59
C PHE A 388 9.92 -11.13 11.85
N HIS A 389 10.26 -11.46 13.10
CA HIS A 389 10.79 -12.76 13.49
C HIS A 389 9.75 -13.82 13.82
N LYS A 390 8.47 -13.46 13.90
CA LYS A 390 7.42 -14.39 14.32
C LYS A 390 7.26 -15.58 13.37
N THR A 391 7.44 -15.34 12.07
CA THR A 391 7.35 -16.36 11.02
C THR A 391 8.53 -16.17 10.07
N ASP A 392 9.28 -17.24 9.83
CA ASP A 392 10.32 -17.30 8.79
C ASP A 392 9.69 -17.93 7.53
N TYR A 393 9.62 -17.15 6.47
CA TYR A 393 9.02 -17.58 5.20
C TYR A 393 10.02 -18.20 4.23
N ARG A 394 11.32 -18.19 4.49
CA ARG A 394 12.36 -18.76 3.60
C ARG A 394 12.12 -20.22 3.23
N PRO A 395 11.62 -21.10 4.13
CA PRO A 395 11.29 -22.48 3.78
C PRO A 395 10.21 -22.63 2.70
N GLN A 396 9.34 -21.63 2.56
CA GLN A 396 8.30 -21.61 1.53
C GLN A 396 8.87 -21.68 0.10
N LEU A 397 10.08 -21.18 -0.12
CA LEU A 397 10.72 -21.26 -1.44
C LEU A 397 10.90 -22.72 -1.87
N ALA A 398 11.47 -23.56 -1.00
CA ALA A 398 11.69 -24.98 -1.30
C ALA A 398 10.36 -25.73 -1.50
N TYR A 399 9.35 -25.41 -0.70
CA TYR A 399 8.00 -25.98 -0.82
C TYR A 399 7.39 -25.70 -2.21
N TRP A 400 7.37 -24.44 -2.65
CA TRP A 400 6.80 -24.09 -3.95
C TRP A 400 7.63 -24.57 -5.12
N GLN A 401 8.95 -24.61 -4.99
CA GLN A 401 9.84 -25.20 -5.99
C GLN A 401 9.58 -26.70 -6.16
N HIS A 402 9.33 -27.44 -5.07
CA HIS A 402 8.95 -28.85 -5.14
C HIS A 402 7.65 -29.03 -5.93
N ILE A 403 6.59 -28.29 -5.60
CA ILE A 403 5.32 -28.33 -6.35
C ILE A 403 5.55 -27.98 -7.83
N GLY A 404 6.41 -26.99 -8.10
CA GLY A 404 6.78 -26.61 -9.46
C GLY A 404 7.45 -27.75 -10.23
N VAL A 405 8.30 -28.55 -9.59
CA VAL A 405 8.93 -29.74 -10.21
C VAL A 405 7.90 -30.83 -10.49
N VAL A 406 6.99 -31.10 -9.55
CA VAL A 406 5.93 -32.13 -9.71
C VAL A 406 4.99 -31.78 -10.87
N LEU A 407 4.63 -30.49 -11.01
CA LEU A 407 3.69 -30.02 -12.03
C LEU A 407 4.34 -29.63 -13.36
N LYS A 408 5.67 -29.73 -13.46
CA LYS A 408 6.38 -29.29 -14.67
C LYS A 408 5.92 -30.08 -15.90
N GLY A 409 5.49 -29.36 -16.93
CA GLY A 409 5.00 -29.92 -18.18
C GLY A 409 3.54 -30.39 -18.16
N HIS A 410 2.85 -30.23 -17.04
CA HIS A 410 1.44 -30.60 -16.88
C HIS A 410 0.55 -29.38 -16.74
N SER A 411 -0.55 -29.39 -17.48
CA SER A 411 -1.57 -28.35 -17.36
C SER A 411 -2.38 -28.55 -16.07
N THR A 412 -2.57 -27.49 -15.30
CA THR A 412 -3.12 -27.58 -13.95
C THR A 412 -4.20 -26.52 -13.71
N THR A 413 -5.32 -26.91 -13.09
CA THR A 413 -6.23 -25.99 -12.40
C THR A 413 -5.79 -25.90 -10.94
N ALA A 414 -5.80 -24.70 -10.35
CA ALA A 414 -5.23 -24.50 -9.03
C ALA A 414 -6.18 -23.75 -8.09
N LEU A 415 -6.37 -24.30 -6.87
CA LEU A 415 -6.91 -23.62 -5.68
C LEU A 415 -5.75 -23.44 -4.71
N THR A 416 -5.12 -22.26 -4.74
CA THR A 416 -3.87 -22.01 -4.02
C THR A 416 -3.88 -20.67 -3.34
N GLN A 417 -3.13 -20.54 -2.24
CA GLN A 417 -3.00 -19.28 -1.52
C GLN A 417 -2.61 -18.13 -2.47
N ASP A 418 -3.03 -16.91 -2.10
CA ASP A 418 -2.73 -15.66 -2.81
C ASP A 418 -3.10 -15.70 -4.29
N TYR A 419 -4.24 -16.30 -4.63
CA TYR A 419 -4.73 -16.40 -6.01
C TYR A 419 -3.75 -17.03 -6.99
N GLY A 420 -2.86 -17.91 -6.50
CA GLY A 420 -1.85 -18.60 -7.31
C GLY A 420 -0.54 -17.85 -7.49
N TYR A 421 -0.40 -16.62 -7.02
CA TYR A 421 0.83 -15.85 -7.23
C TYR A 421 2.05 -16.46 -6.52
N ARG A 422 1.88 -17.22 -5.42
CA ARG A 422 2.97 -18.00 -4.84
C ARG A 422 3.44 -19.10 -5.80
N LEU A 423 2.51 -19.83 -6.40
CA LEU A 423 2.80 -20.88 -7.37
C LEU A 423 3.50 -20.31 -8.60
N GLU A 424 3.00 -19.18 -9.14
CA GLU A 424 3.63 -18.54 -10.29
C GLU A 424 5.03 -18.01 -9.96
N TYR A 425 5.17 -17.25 -8.86
CA TYR A 425 6.43 -16.59 -8.57
C TYR A 425 7.48 -17.54 -8.02
N LEU A 426 7.14 -18.37 -7.03
CA LEU A 426 8.08 -19.26 -6.33
C LEU A 426 8.19 -20.63 -7.01
N GLY A 427 7.08 -21.16 -7.54
CA GLY A 427 7.01 -22.47 -8.19
C GLY A 427 7.29 -22.44 -9.68
N TRP A 428 7.32 -21.27 -10.33
CA TRP A 428 7.50 -21.13 -11.78
C TRP A 428 6.47 -21.94 -12.59
N ILE A 429 5.23 -22.00 -12.14
CA ILE A 429 4.12 -22.64 -12.83
C ILE A 429 3.05 -21.60 -13.14
N LEU A 430 2.63 -21.52 -14.41
CA LEU A 430 1.46 -20.78 -14.83
C LEU A 430 0.30 -21.75 -14.99
N PRO A 431 -0.68 -21.78 -14.08
CA PRO A 431 -1.84 -22.66 -14.20
C PRO A 431 -2.68 -22.34 -15.44
N ALA A 432 -3.35 -23.36 -15.98
CA ALA A 432 -4.32 -23.20 -17.05
C ALA A 432 -5.58 -22.44 -16.59
N ALA A 433 -5.94 -22.60 -15.32
CA ALA A 433 -7.04 -21.88 -14.67
C ALA A 433 -6.84 -21.81 -13.14
N TYR A 434 -7.46 -20.79 -12.53
CA TYR A 434 -7.59 -20.68 -11.07
C TYR A 434 -9.02 -20.99 -10.67
N TRP A 435 -9.16 -21.80 -9.61
CA TRP A 435 -10.45 -22.01 -8.99
C TRP A 435 -10.79 -20.83 -8.08
N PRO A 436 -12.01 -20.26 -8.17
CA PRO A 436 -12.37 -19.08 -7.40
C PRO A 436 -12.47 -19.40 -5.90
N TYR A 437 -12.14 -18.39 -5.09
CA TYR A 437 -12.34 -18.39 -3.65
C TYR A 437 -13.80 -18.15 -3.27
N THR A 438 -14.21 -18.60 -2.09
CA THR A 438 -15.51 -18.30 -1.49
C THR A 438 -15.74 -16.79 -1.39
N GLY A 439 -14.69 -16.02 -1.08
CA GLY A 439 -14.72 -14.56 -1.05
C GLY A 439 -15.06 -13.91 -2.40
N ASP A 440 -14.59 -14.48 -3.51
CA ASP A 440 -14.90 -13.97 -4.85
C ASP A 440 -16.37 -14.22 -5.21
N THR A 441 -16.92 -15.37 -4.80
CA THR A 441 -18.32 -15.70 -4.96
C THR A 441 -19.20 -14.73 -4.17
N ALA A 442 -18.87 -14.49 -2.89
CA ALA A 442 -19.58 -13.54 -2.04
C ALA A 442 -19.53 -12.10 -2.60
N LEU A 443 -18.40 -11.68 -3.17
CA LEU A 443 -18.28 -10.36 -3.81
C LEU A 443 -19.17 -10.24 -5.04
N ARG A 444 -19.27 -11.29 -5.87
CA ARG A 444 -20.17 -11.34 -7.03
C ARG A 444 -21.64 -11.32 -6.62
N GLU A 445 -22.00 -12.06 -5.57
CA GLU A 445 -23.36 -12.03 -5.01
C GLU A 445 -23.72 -10.63 -4.46
N LEU A 446 -22.78 -9.98 -3.78
CA LEU A 446 -22.92 -8.59 -3.32
C LEU A 446 -23.15 -7.62 -4.50
N ALA A 447 -22.58 -7.93 -5.67
CA ALA A 447 -22.81 -7.19 -6.92
C ALA A 447 -24.10 -7.59 -7.65
N GLY A 448 -24.92 -8.48 -7.09
CA GLY A 448 -26.17 -8.96 -7.67
C GLY A 448 -26.00 -10.00 -8.79
N MET A 449 -24.83 -10.62 -8.89
CA MET A 449 -24.57 -11.70 -9.86
C MET A 449 -24.94 -13.04 -9.23
N ALA A 450 -25.68 -13.87 -9.95
CA ALA A 450 -25.97 -15.23 -9.52
C ALA A 450 -24.67 -16.10 -9.53
N PRO A 451 -24.48 -16.97 -8.52
CA PRO A 451 -23.38 -17.93 -8.56
C PRO A 451 -23.51 -18.84 -9.79
N PRO A 452 -22.40 -19.20 -10.44
CA PRO A 452 -22.42 -20.15 -11.54
C PRO A 452 -22.84 -21.55 -11.06
N ASP A 453 -23.46 -22.34 -11.95
CA ASP A 453 -23.67 -23.75 -11.68
C ASP A 453 -22.32 -24.48 -11.51
N PHE A 454 -22.18 -25.23 -10.44
CA PHE A 454 -20.94 -25.87 -10.04
C PHE A 454 -20.35 -26.77 -11.14
N LEU A 455 -21.17 -27.66 -11.73
CA LEU A 455 -20.66 -28.60 -12.73
C LEU A 455 -20.24 -27.90 -14.02
N SER A 456 -20.98 -26.88 -14.42
CA SER A 456 -20.63 -26.05 -15.58
C SER A 456 -19.32 -25.30 -15.32
N GLN A 457 -19.13 -24.73 -14.13
CA GLN A 457 -17.91 -24.05 -13.73
C GLN A 457 -16.73 -25.02 -13.67
N PHE A 458 -16.90 -26.19 -13.03
CA PHE A 458 -15.87 -27.21 -12.93
C PHE A 458 -15.41 -27.66 -14.33
N LYS A 459 -16.35 -28.06 -15.21
CA LYS A 459 -16.04 -28.46 -16.59
C LYS A 459 -15.36 -27.36 -17.39
N GLN A 460 -15.77 -26.09 -17.20
CA GLN A 460 -15.15 -24.97 -17.89
C GLN A 460 -13.69 -24.75 -17.45
N LEU A 461 -13.44 -24.72 -16.14
CA LEU A 461 -12.13 -24.39 -15.58
C LEU A 461 -11.12 -25.56 -15.72
N THR A 462 -11.60 -26.81 -15.68
CA THR A 462 -10.74 -27.99 -15.78
C THR A 462 -10.57 -28.52 -17.20
N LYS A 463 -11.27 -27.95 -18.20
CA LYS A 463 -11.31 -28.44 -19.59
C LYS A 463 -9.93 -28.73 -20.22
N ARG A 464 -8.92 -27.96 -19.81
CA ARG A 464 -7.55 -28.04 -20.34
C ARG A 464 -6.55 -28.55 -19.31
N SER A 465 -7.00 -29.05 -18.17
CA SER A 465 -6.13 -29.41 -17.06
C SER A 465 -6.00 -30.91 -16.89
N GLU A 466 -4.79 -31.37 -16.71
CA GLU A 466 -4.44 -32.75 -16.37
C GLU A 466 -4.48 -32.99 -14.86
N PHE A 467 -4.20 -31.92 -14.08
CA PHE A 467 -4.20 -31.97 -12.62
C PHE A 467 -5.05 -30.88 -12.00
N PHE A 468 -5.51 -31.15 -10.78
CA PHE A 468 -6.10 -30.15 -9.90
C PHE A 468 -5.24 -30.03 -8.65
N LEU A 469 -4.54 -28.91 -8.51
CA LEU A 469 -3.71 -28.60 -7.36
C LEU A 469 -4.51 -27.85 -6.30
N ILE A 470 -4.38 -28.29 -5.06
CA ILE A 470 -4.91 -27.59 -3.88
C ILE A 470 -3.76 -27.40 -2.90
N THR A 471 -3.48 -26.18 -2.51
CA THR A 471 -2.56 -25.83 -1.43
C THR A 471 -3.25 -25.03 -0.31
N ASP A 472 -4.44 -24.51 -0.56
CA ASP A 472 -5.29 -23.90 0.44
C ASP A 472 -6.35 -24.92 0.91
N LEU A 473 -5.95 -25.77 1.86
CA LEU A 473 -6.80 -26.83 2.39
C LEU A 473 -7.98 -26.28 3.19
N GLN A 474 -7.82 -25.11 3.84
CA GLN A 474 -8.92 -24.45 4.55
C GLN A 474 -9.99 -23.98 3.56
N GLU A 475 -9.58 -23.33 2.48
CA GLU A 475 -10.50 -22.88 1.44
C GLU A 475 -11.21 -24.06 0.74
N LEU A 476 -10.52 -25.22 0.60
CA LEU A 476 -11.17 -26.45 0.15
C LEU A 476 -12.25 -26.94 1.12
N ASP A 477 -11.98 -26.87 2.43
CA ASP A 477 -12.94 -27.27 3.48
C ASP A 477 -14.17 -26.32 3.50
N ASP A 478 -13.98 -25.06 3.18
CA ASP A 478 -15.04 -24.05 3.04
C ASP A 478 -15.86 -24.25 1.74
N GLN A 479 -15.41 -25.14 0.83
CA GLN A 479 -16.09 -25.50 -0.43
C GLN A 479 -16.45 -26.99 -0.47
N PRO A 480 -17.41 -27.49 0.34
CA PRO A 480 -17.72 -28.91 0.46
C PRO A 480 -18.10 -29.58 -0.86
N GLN A 481 -18.79 -28.87 -1.75
CA GLN A 481 -19.18 -29.39 -3.06
C GLN A 481 -17.97 -29.69 -3.95
N LEU A 482 -16.96 -28.83 -3.97
CA LEU A 482 -15.71 -29.08 -4.68
C LEU A 482 -14.96 -30.26 -4.07
N LYS A 483 -14.86 -30.26 -2.73
CA LYS A 483 -14.16 -31.31 -1.98
C LYS A 483 -14.74 -32.70 -2.25
N ASP A 484 -16.06 -32.84 -2.07
CA ASP A 484 -16.78 -34.09 -2.30
C ASP A 484 -16.67 -34.56 -3.75
N TYR A 485 -16.78 -33.62 -4.71
CA TYR A 485 -16.69 -33.94 -6.12
C TYR A 485 -15.30 -34.46 -6.50
N LEU A 486 -14.24 -33.80 -6.07
CA LEU A 486 -12.86 -34.24 -6.33
C LEU A 486 -12.60 -35.62 -5.69
N GLN A 487 -12.96 -35.83 -4.44
CA GLN A 487 -12.74 -37.07 -3.70
C GLN A 487 -13.49 -38.27 -4.27
N THR A 488 -14.67 -38.05 -4.84
CA THR A 488 -15.51 -39.14 -5.39
C THR A 488 -15.23 -39.42 -6.85
N HIS A 489 -14.64 -38.50 -7.60
CA HIS A 489 -14.47 -38.65 -9.05
C HIS A 489 -13.01 -38.86 -9.49
N TYR A 490 -12.03 -38.37 -8.73
CA TYR A 490 -10.64 -38.37 -9.19
C TYR A 490 -9.67 -39.01 -8.17
N PRO A 491 -8.68 -39.78 -8.62
CA PRO A 491 -7.65 -40.30 -7.73
C PRO A 491 -6.69 -39.20 -7.30
N VAL A 492 -6.16 -39.32 -6.09
CA VAL A 492 -5.05 -38.46 -5.62
C VAL A 492 -3.78 -38.93 -6.35
N TYR A 493 -3.14 -38.00 -7.06
CA TYR A 493 -1.86 -38.22 -7.72
C TYR A 493 -0.71 -38.08 -6.73
N GLU A 494 -0.71 -37.00 -5.93
CA GLU A 494 0.28 -36.78 -4.91
C GLU A 494 -0.33 -36.00 -3.72
N GLN A 495 0.12 -36.33 -2.53
CA GLN A 495 -0.31 -35.69 -1.29
C GLN A 495 0.90 -35.34 -0.43
N GLY A 496 1.02 -34.06 -0.04
CA GLY A 496 1.96 -33.62 0.97
C GLY A 496 1.26 -33.23 2.28
N THR A 497 2.01 -32.61 3.19
CA THR A 497 1.45 -32.10 4.46
C THR A 497 0.41 -31.02 4.22
N ASP A 498 0.67 -30.10 3.28
CA ASP A 498 -0.12 -28.90 3.07
C ASP A 498 -0.61 -28.77 1.62
N TYR A 499 -0.64 -29.85 0.85
CA TYR A 499 -1.18 -29.85 -0.51
C TYR A 499 -1.76 -31.19 -0.94
N LEU A 500 -2.66 -31.14 -1.92
CA LEU A 500 -3.25 -32.26 -2.64
C LEU A 500 -3.18 -32.00 -4.15
N ILE A 501 -2.85 -33.02 -4.92
CA ILE A 501 -2.92 -33.01 -6.38
C ILE A 501 -3.81 -34.16 -6.82
N TYR A 502 -4.92 -33.84 -7.51
CA TYR A 502 -5.80 -34.84 -8.11
C TYR A 502 -5.46 -35.01 -9.59
N ASP A 503 -5.50 -36.26 -10.05
CA ASP A 503 -5.31 -36.64 -11.47
C ASP A 503 -6.66 -36.55 -12.20
N LEU A 504 -6.84 -35.51 -13.03
CA LEU A 504 -8.07 -35.34 -13.80
C LEU A 504 -8.12 -36.18 -15.09
N ARG A 505 -7.05 -36.84 -15.48
CA ARG A 505 -6.96 -37.67 -16.67
C ARG A 505 -7.70 -39.00 -16.50
N THR A 506 -7.87 -39.46 -15.26
CA THR A 506 -8.51 -40.72 -14.92
C THR A 506 -9.62 -40.49 -13.89
N THR A 507 -10.74 -41.17 -14.07
CA THR A 507 -11.85 -41.12 -13.10
C THR A 507 -11.85 -42.37 -12.23
N LEU A 508 -12.31 -42.26 -10.99
CA LEU A 508 -12.48 -43.39 -10.09
C LEU A 508 -13.56 -44.36 -10.60
N PRO A 509 -13.46 -45.68 -10.34
CA PRO A 509 -14.47 -46.64 -10.74
C PRO A 509 -15.85 -46.29 -10.18
N GLY A 510 -16.85 -46.16 -11.06
CA GLY A 510 -18.23 -45.83 -10.68
C GLY A 510 -18.57 -44.32 -10.65
N ALA A 511 -17.60 -43.43 -10.85
CA ALA A 511 -17.87 -42.03 -11.03
C ALA A 511 -18.52 -41.77 -12.40
N THR A 512 -19.65 -41.06 -12.40
CA THR A 512 -20.27 -40.57 -13.64
C THR A 512 -19.77 -39.14 -13.89
N PRO A 513 -19.21 -38.87 -15.09
CA PRO A 513 -18.61 -37.59 -15.42
C PRO A 513 -19.60 -36.40 -15.47
#